data_e3f086a205ddca287cc2abd48d4730fb
#
_entry.id   e3f086a205ddca287cc2abd48d4730fb
#
_cell.length_a   1.000
_cell.length_b   1.000
_cell.length_c   1.000
_cell.angle_alpha   90.00
_cell.angle_beta   90.00
_cell.angle_gamma   90.00
#
_symmetry.space_group_name_H-M   'P 1'
#
loop_
_entity.id
_entity.type
_entity.pdbx_description
1 polymer ?
#
loop_
_entity_poly.entity_id
_entity_poly.type
_entity_poly.pdbx_seq_one_letter_code
_entity_poly.pdbx_strand_id
1 'polypeptide(L)'
;ITFISFVDDVRSTSQGLRLVFHFTAMALLFYQWGLFSLSWWWIIIALIICTGIINAYNFMDGINGITGGYSLVILGALAYINSEITTFVEPALINTVLCAVLVFCFFNFRKKAKCFAGDVGSVSIAFILLFLIGKLIIKTEDFSWIILLSVYGVDSVLTIIHRLMLHENIGL
;
A
#
# COMPACT_ATOMS: atom_id res chain seq x y z
N ILE A 1 9.14 -1.41 8.53
CA ILE A 1 7.71 -1.69 8.37
C ILE A 1 7.43 -3.16 8.64
N THR A 2 7.94 -4.08 7.86
CA THR A 2 7.67 -5.53 7.95
C THR A 2 7.93 -6.13 9.34
N PHE A 3 9.01 -5.70 10.04
CA PHE A 3 9.31 -6.20 11.37
C PHE A 3 8.24 -5.83 12.41
N ILE A 4 7.75 -4.60 12.39
CA ILE A 4 6.71 -4.18 13.34
C ILE A 4 5.37 -4.86 13.02
N SER A 5 5.06 -5.05 11.73
CA SER A 5 3.88 -5.80 11.30
C SER A 5 3.95 -7.27 11.76
N PHE A 6 5.13 -7.89 11.70
CA PHE A 6 5.33 -9.24 12.24
C PHE A 6 5.12 -9.29 13.76
N VAL A 7 5.61 -8.27 14.49
CA VAL A 7 5.36 -8.19 15.94
C VAL A 7 3.86 -8.04 16.22
N ASP A 8 3.14 -7.29 15.39
CA ASP A 8 1.69 -7.11 15.52
C ASP A 8 0.92 -8.39 15.23
N ASP A 9 1.29 -9.15 14.21
CA ASP A 9 0.69 -10.47 13.91
C ASP A 9 0.89 -11.49 15.06
N VAL A 10 1.99 -11.37 15.83
CA VAL A 10 2.29 -12.28 16.95
C VAL A 10 1.72 -11.76 18.28
N ARG A 11 1.78 -10.47 18.50
CA ARG A 11 1.27 -9.79 19.70
C ARG A 11 0.65 -8.47 19.26
N SER A 12 -0.66 -8.31 19.45
CA SER A 12 -1.34 -7.06 19.12
C SER A 12 -0.61 -5.86 19.72
N THR A 13 -0.10 -5.00 18.85
CA THR A 13 0.55 -3.75 19.23
C THR A 13 -0.46 -2.60 19.25
N SER A 14 -0.12 -1.50 19.90
CA SER A 14 -0.99 -0.34 19.86
C SER A 14 -1.04 0.28 18.46
N GLN A 15 -2.22 0.68 18.00
CA GLN A 15 -2.42 1.34 16.71
C GLN A 15 -1.49 2.56 16.54
N GLY A 16 -1.29 3.33 17.62
CA GLY A 16 -0.38 4.48 17.59
C GLY A 16 1.07 4.10 17.29
N LEU A 17 1.56 2.98 17.81
CA LEU A 17 2.92 2.51 17.53
C LEU A 17 3.07 2.13 16.05
N ARG A 18 2.10 1.40 15.48
CA ARG A 18 2.10 1.06 14.04
C ARG A 18 2.11 2.32 13.17
N LEU A 19 1.26 3.29 13.47
CA LEU A 19 1.22 4.57 12.75
C LEU A 19 2.55 5.31 12.78
N VAL A 20 3.23 5.35 13.93
CA VAL A 20 4.56 5.99 14.04
C VAL A 20 5.57 5.30 13.12
N PHE A 21 5.59 3.96 13.07
CA PHE A 21 6.51 3.23 12.20
C PHE A 21 6.16 3.42 10.71
N HIS A 22 4.88 3.41 10.33
CA HIS A 22 4.45 3.66 8.96
C HIS A 22 4.82 5.08 8.52
N PHE A 23 4.54 6.05 9.36
CA PHE A 23 4.88 7.45 9.11
C PHE A 23 6.40 7.66 8.99
N THR A 24 7.19 7.06 9.89
CA THR A 24 8.65 7.14 9.85
C THR A 24 9.21 6.51 8.56
N ALA A 25 8.70 5.35 8.16
CA ALA A 25 9.14 4.67 6.93
C ALA A 25 8.83 5.50 5.69
N MET A 26 7.64 6.12 5.62
CA MET A 26 7.26 7.01 4.53
C MET A 26 8.10 8.30 4.54
N ALA A 27 8.39 8.86 5.71
CA ALA A 27 9.26 10.03 5.83
C ALA A 27 10.68 9.74 5.33
N LEU A 28 11.26 8.58 5.67
CA LEU A 28 12.55 8.14 5.16
C LEU A 28 12.54 7.95 3.63
N LEU A 29 11.46 7.42 3.09
CA LEU A 29 11.29 7.29 1.64
C LEU A 29 11.23 8.66 0.96
N PHE A 30 10.50 9.61 1.51
CA PHE A 30 10.41 10.99 1.01
C PHE A 30 11.76 11.71 1.08
N TYR A 31 12.53 11.45 2.15
CA TYR A 31 13.90 11.95 2.27
C TYR A 31 14.77 11.40 1.14
N GLN A 32 14.72 10.10 0.88
CA GLN A 32 15.47 9.45 -0.19
C GLN A 32 15.11 10.00 -1.58
N TRP A 33 13.87 10.41 -1.78
CA TRP A 33 13.40 11.00 -3.03
C TRP A 33 13.69 12.51 -3.17
N GLY A 34 14.24 13.14 -2.14
CA GLY A 34 14.53 14.58 -2.12
C GLY A 34 13.28 15.47 -2.03
N LEU A 35 12.14 14.90 -1.64
CA LEU A 35 10.87 15.64 -1.58
C LEU A 35 10.81 16.68 -0.45
N PHE A 36 11.76 16.67 0.49
CA PHE A 36 11.85 17.68 1.54
C PHE A 36 12.25 19.08 1.04
N SER A 37 12.55 19.22 -0.25
CA SER A 37 12.67 20.52 -0.92
C SER A 37 11.31 21.19 -1.19
N LEU A 38 10.22 20.45 -1.12
CA LEU A 38 8.87 20.97 -1.27
C LEU A 38 8.41 21.73 -0.03
N SER A 39 7.37 22.55 -0.18
CA SER A 39 6.77 23.24 0.98
C SER A 39 6.30 22.24 2.02
N TRP A 40 6.63 22.45 3.30
CA TRP A 40 6.42 21.54 4.42
C TRP A 40 4.98 21.00 4.56
N TRP A 41 3.99 21.79 4.23
CA TRP A 41 2.57 21.41 4.31
C TRP A 41 2.18 20.38 3.24
N TRP A 42 2.76 20.44 2.03
CA TRP A 42 2.59 19.41 1.00
C TRP A 42 3.18 18.07 1.46
N ILE A 43 4.32 18.12 2.14
CA ILE A 43 4.97 16.91 2.68
C ILE A 43 4.08 16.26 3.73
N ILE A 44 3.50 17.05 4.64
CA ILE A 44 2.60 16.53 5.68
C ILE A 44 1.37 15.89 5.05
N ILE A 45 0.72 16.56 4.09
CA ILE A 45 -0.47 16.02 3.40
C ILE A 45 -0.12 14.69 2.72
N ALA A 46 0.97 14.63 1.98
CA ALA A 46 1.41 13.43 1.28
C ALA A 46 1.74 12.29 2.26
N LEU A 47 2.39 12.57 3.39
CA LEU A 47 2.67 11.58 4.43
C LEU A 47 1.39 11.01 5.05
N ILE A 48 0.40 11.86 5.32
CA ILE A 48 -0.91 11.44 5.84
C ILE A 48 -1.61 10.53 4.81
N ILE A 49 -1.64 10.94 3.54
CA ILE A 49 -2.26 10.14 2.47
C ILE A 49 -1.56 8.79 2.33
N CYS A 50 -0.24 8.76 2.23
CA CYS A 50 0.51 7.51 2.08
C CYS A 50 0.33 6.57 3.27
N THR A 51 0.37 7.11 4.49
CA THR A 51 0.12 6.33 5.72
C THR A 51 -1.32 5.81 5.74
N GLY A 52 -2.28 6.63 5.31
CA GLY A 52 -3.68 6.23 5.15
C GLY A 52 -3.85 5.08 4.15
N ILE A 53 -3.16 5.11 3.02
CA ILE A 53 -3.18 4.03 2.02
C ILE A 53 -2.62 2.73 2.59
N ILE A 54 -1.52 2.77 3.35
CA ILE A 54 -0.97 1.57 4.01
C ILE A 54 -2.00 0.97 4.97
N ASN A 55 -2.66 1.80 5.78
CA ASN A 55 -3.70 1.33 6.69
C ASN A 55 -4.93 0.81 5.95
N ALA A 56 -5.32 1.45 4.83
CA ALA A 56 -6.41 0.98 3.99
C ALA A 56 -6.13 -0.43 3.43
N TYR A 57 -4.91 -0.69 2.95
CA TYR A 57 -4.51 -2.01 2.48
C TYR A 57 -4.61 -3.07 3.59
N ASN A 58 -4.18 -2.72 4.80
CA ASN A 58 -4.29 -3.63 5.93
C ASN A 58 -5.75 -3.89 6.33
N PHE A 59 -6.56 -2.85 6.36
CA PHE A 59 -7.98 -2.93 6.70
C PHE A 59 -8.80 -3.75 5.68
N MET A 60 -8.45 -3.64 4.39
CA MET A 60 -9.14 -4.33 3.30
C MET A 60 -8.73 -5.80 3.14
N ASP A 61 -7.66 -6.28 3.81
CA ASP A 61 -7.17 -7.66 3.74
C ASP A 61 -8.05 -8.64 4.53
N GLY A 62 -9.38 -8.49 4.47
CA GLY A 62 -10.34 -9.34 5.16
C GLY A 62 -10.94 -10.47 4.31
N ILE A 63 -10.70 -10.49 3.00
CA ILE A 63 -11.30 -11.44 2.06
C ILE A 63 -10.20 -12.13 1.23
N ASN A 64 -10.28 -13.46 1.14
CA ASN A 64 -9.34 -14.23 0.32
C ASN A 64 -9.29 -13.71 -1.12
N GLY A 65 -8.11 -13.39 -1.59
CA GLY A 65 -7.86 -12.96 -2.95
C GLY A 65 -7.94 -11.45 -3.20
N ILE A 66 -8.50 -10.65 -2.29
CA ILE A 66 -8.72 -9.22 -2.56
C ILE A 66 -7.38 -8.47 -2.66
N THR A 67 -6.51 -8.61 -1.68
CA THR A 67 -5.22 -7.91 -1.64
C THR A 67 -4.28 -8.40 -2.73
N GLY A 68 -4.21 -9.73 -2.93
CA GLY A 68 -3.40 -10.31 -4.00
C GLY A 68 -3.89 -9.92 -5.38
N GLY A 69 -5.21 -10.03 -5.65
CA GLY A 69 -5.80 -9.70 -6.94
C GLY A 69 -5.66 -8.24 -7.31
N TYR A 70 -5.95 -7.34 -6.38
CA TYR A 70 -5.79 -5.90 -6.59
C TYR A 70 -4.31 -5.53 -6.84
N SER A 71 -3.41 -6.07 -6.03
CA SER A 71 -1.97 -5.85 -6.22
C SER A 71 -1.46 -6.36 -7.56
N LEU A 72 -1.96 -7.52 -8.06
CA LEU A 72 -1.60 -8.03 -9.39
C LEU A 72 -2.05 -7.09 -10.52
N VAL A 73 -3.25 -6.52 -10.42
CA VAL A 73 -3.75 -5.56 -11.42
C VAL A 73 -2.87 -4.32 -11.45
N ILE A 74 -2.54 -3.75 -10.29
CA ILE A 74 -1.67 -2.57 -10.20
C ILE A 74 -0.27 -2.90 -10.73
N LEU A 75 0.34 -4.01 -10.30
CA LEU A 75 1.67 -4.41 -10.75
C LEU A 75 1.71 -4.68 -12.24
N GLY A 76 0.66 -5.29 -12.81
CA GLY A 76 0.52 -5.49 -14.25
C GLY A 76 0.46 -4.18 -15.02
N ALA A 77 -0.31 -3.21 -14.53
CA ALA A 77 -0.37 -1.86 -15.10
C ALA A 77 0.99 -1.16 -15.02
N LEU A 78 1.65 -1.22 -13.85
CA LEU A 78 2.98 -0.63 -13.65
C LEU A 78 4.05 -1.30 -14.52
N ALA A 79 3.99 -2.62 -14.71
CA ALA A 79 4.90 -3.33 -15.61
C ALA A 79 4.70 -2.87 -17.05
N TYR A 80 3.46 -2.74 -17.51
CA TYR A 80 3.14 -2.22 -18.85
C TYR A 80 3.62 -0.78 -19.03
N ILE A 81 3.36 0.10 -18.05
CA ILE A 81 3.82 1.50 -18.11
C ILE A 81 5.35 1.56 -18.14
N ASN A 82 6.03 0.74 -17.35
CA ASN A 82 7.50 0.73 -17.28
C ASN A 82 8.17 0.22 -18.57
N SER A 83 7.50 -0.70 -19.30
CA SER A 83 8.02 -1.25 -20.57
C SER A 83 7.66 -0.39 -21.78
N GLU A 84 6.42 0.08 -21.87
CA GLU A 84 5.88 0.66 -23.11
C GLU A 84 5.80 2.20 -23.10
N ILE A 85 5.70 2.82 -21.89
CA ILE A 85 5.44 4.26 -21.80
C ILE A 85 6.67 5.00 -21.28
N THR A 86 7.14 4.65 -20.09
CA THR A 86 8.30 5.31 -19.47
C THR A 86 8.96 4.42 -18.44
N THR A 87 10.25 4.21 -18.60
CA THR A 87 11.04 3.45 -17.62
C THR A 87 11.30 4.32 -16.38
N PHE A 88 10.72 3.95 -15.25
CA PHE A 88 10.84 4.67 -13.98
C PHE A 88 11.55 3.86 -12.88
N VAL A 89 11.62 2.53 -13.04
CA VAL A 89 12.40 1.63 -12.19
C VAL A 89 12.99 0.49 -13.01
N GLU A 90 13.97 -0.22 -12.44
CA GLU A 90 14.53 -1.43 -13.04
C GLU A 90 13.41 -2.48 -13.23
N PRO A 91 13.18 -3.02 -14.44
CA PRO A 91 12.11 -3.99 -14.71
C PRO A 91 12.17 -5.24 -13.83
N ALA A 92 13.37 -5.65 -13.42
CA ALA A 92 13.58 -6.80 -12.55
C ALA A 92 12.84 -6.63 -11.20
N LEU A 93 12.76 -5.40 -10.67
CA LEU A 93 12.08 -5.13 -9.41
C LEU A 93 10.58 -5.42 -9.53
N ILE A 94 9.91 -4.86 -10.55
CA ILE A 94 8.47 -5.08 -10.75
C ILE A 94 8.18 -6.56 -11.00
N ASN A 95 8.97 -7.21 -11.85
CA ASN A 95 8.79 -8.62 -12.18
C ASN A 95 8.97 -9.52 -10.95
N THR A 96 9.95 -9.24 -10.10
CA THR A 96 10.16 -9.99 -8.85
C THR A 96 8.96 -9.87 -7.91
N VAL A 97 8.44 -8.65 -7.71
CA VAL A 97 7.25 -8.44 -6.87
C VAL A 97 6.03 -9.11 -7.49
N LEU A 98 5.86 -9.02 -8.81
CA LEU A 98 4.75 -9.65 -9.53
C LEU A 98 4.79 -11.18 -9.37
N CYS A 99 5.96 -11.80 -9.55
CA CYS A 99 6.12 -13.24 -9.31
C CYS A 99 5.81 -13.63 -7.86
N ALA A 100 6.27 -12.85 -6.88
CA ALA A 100 6.00 -13.11 -5.47
C ALA A 100 4.49 -13.04 -5.17
N VAL A 101 3.80 -12.02 -5.69
CA VAL A 101 2.33 -11.88 -5.51
C VAL A 101 1.57 -12.98 -6.26
N LEU A 102 2.02 -13.43 -7.43
CA LEU A 102 1.44 -14.56 -8.14
C LEU A 102 1.53 -15.85 -7.31
N VAL A 103 2.67 -16.13 -6.70
CA VAL A 103 2.84 -17.29 -5.82
C VAL A 103 1.92 -17.16 -4.60
N PHE A 104 1.84 -15.98 -3.97
CA PHE A 104 0.90 -15.74 -2.88
C PHE A 104 -0.55 -16.03 -3.32
N CYS A 105 -0.98 -15.49 -4.46
CA CYS A 105 -2.33 -15.70 -5.00
C CYS A 105 -2.65 -17.18 -5.24
N PHE A 106 -1.69 -17.96 -5.71
CA PHE A 106 -1.88 -19.39 -5.92
C PHE A 106 -2.29 -20.12 -4.63
N PHE A 107 -1.82 -19.68 -3.47
CA PHE A 107 -2.19 -20.28 -2.18
C PHE A 107 -3.39 -19.59 -1.52
N ASN A 108 -3.60 -18.29 -1.79
CA ASN A 108 -4.64 -17.49 -1.16
C ASN A 108 -6.00 -17.55 -1.90
N PHE A 109 -6.05 -17.65 -3.24
CA PHE A 109 -7.28 -17.68 -4.07
C PHE A 109 -8.06 -18.99 -3.97
N ARG A 110 -8.00 -19.69 -2.88
CA ARG A 110 -8.69 -20.95 -2.67
C ARG A 110 -9.95 -20.72 -1.82
N LYS A 111 -10.97 -21.58 -1.98
CA LYS A 111 -12.15 -21.58 -1.09
C LYS A 111 -11.77 -21.66 0.39
N LYS A 112 -10.70 -22.41 0.68
CA LYS A 112 -9.99 -22.40 1.98
C LYS A 112 -8.57 -21.96 1.69
N ALA A 113 -8.26 -20.70 1.95
CA ALA A 113 -6.92 -20.17 1.76
C ALA A 113 -5.91 -20.96 2.59
N LYS A 114 -4.73 -21.21 2.02
CA LYS A 114 -3.62 -21.88 2.70
C LYS A 114 -2.63 -20.89 3.30
N CYS A 115 -2.68 -19.63 2.88
CA CYS A 115 -1.92 -18.53 3.45
C CYS A 115 -2.77 -17.26 3.44
N PHE A 116 -2.47 -16.38 4.37
CA PHE A 116 -3.07 -15.05 4.50
C PHE A 116 -1.94 -14.02 4.41
N ALA A 117 -2.25 -12.81 3.95
CA ALA A 117 -1.26 -11.75 3.91
C ALA A 117 -0.91 -11.28 5.33
N GLY A 118 -1.91 -11.17 6.20
CA GLY A 118 -1.75 -10.58 7.52
C GLY A 118 -1.21 -9.15 7.45
N ASP A 119 -0.86 -8.59 8.61
CA ASP A 119 -0.26 -7.26 8.66
C ASP A 119 1.09 -7.21 7.93
N VAL A 120 1.87 -8.29 8.00
CA VAL A 120 3.17 -8.39 7.30
C VAL A 120 2.99 -8.24 5.79
N GLY A 121 2.08 -9.01 5.19
CA GLY A 121 1.90 -9.04 3.74
C GLY A 121 1.21 -7.79 3.22
N SER A 122 0.08 -7.39 3.83
CA SER A 122 -0.72 -6.25 3.39
C SER A 122 0.06 -4.92 3.47
N VAL A 123 0.74 -4.67 4.59
CA VAL A 123 1.56 -3.47 4.79
C VAL A 123 2.79 -3.46 3.87
N SER A 124 3.43 -4.62 3.69
CA SER A 124 4.61 -4.71 2.82
C SER A 124 4.27 -4.43 1.36
N ILE A 125 3.20 -5.04 0.83
CA ILE A 125 2.80 -4.81 -0.56
C ILE A 125 2.31 -3.37 -0.77
N ALA A 126 1.56 -2.80 0.18
CA ALA A 126 1.14 -1.41 0.13
C ALA A 126 2.34 -0.46 0.02
N PHE A 127 3.37 -0.67 0.85
CA PHE A 127 4.60 0.14 0.82
C PHE A 127 5.35 0.01 -0.50
N ILE A 128 5.45 -1.22 -1.06
CA ILE A 128 6.09 -1.45 -2.35
C ILE A 128 5.32 -0.75 -3.48
N LEU A 129 3.99 -0.84 -3.49
CA LEU A 129 3.15 -0.17 -4.49
C LEU A 129 3.25 1.35 -4.39
N LEU A 130 3.25 1.90 -3.16
CA LEU A 130 3.49 3.34 -2.94
C LEU A 130 4.87 3.77 -3.44
N PHE A 131 5.91 2.94 -3.21
CA PHE A 131 7.25 3.19 -3.76
C PHE A 131 7.22 3.24 -5.29
N LEU A 132 6.61 2.26 -5.94
CA LEU A 132 6.58 2.18 -7.41
C LEU A 132 5.78 3.34 -8.01
N ILE A 133 4.58 3.61 -7.47
CA ILE A 133 3.72 4.72 -7.95
C ILE A 133 4.38 6.07 -7.67
N GLY A 134 5.00 6.25 -6.51
CA GLY A 134 5.74 7.47 -6.21
C GLY A 134 6.92 7.72 -7.15
N LYS A 135 7.67 6.67 -7.51
CA LYS A 135 8.71 6.76 -8.55
C LYS A 135 8.15 7.14 -9.92
N LEU A 136 7.00 6.59 -10.29
CA LEU A 136 6.32 6.94 -11.53
C LEU A 136 5.86 8.40 -11.52
N ILE A 137 5.22 8.87 -10.44
CA ILE A 137 4.80 10.27 -10.28
C ILE A 137 6.00 11.23 -10.40
N ILE A 138 7.09 10.94 -9.69
CA ILE A 138 8.31 11.77 -9.74
C ILE A 138 8.91 11.80 -11.15
N LYS A 139 8.86 10.66 -11.88
CA LYS A 139 9.42 10.56 -13.22
C LYS A 139 8.58 11.28 -14.27
N THR A 140 7.26 11.25 -14.13
CA THR A 140 6.30 11.83 -15.09
C THR A 140 5.80 13.21 -14.72
N GLU A 141 6.04 13.65 -13.48
CA GLU A 141 5.50 14.86 -12.87
C GLU A 141 3.95 14.90 -12.89
N ASP A 142 3.32 13.71 -12.96
CA ASP A 142 1.87 13.55 -13.08
C ASP A 142 1.30 12.82 -11.86
N PHE A 143 0.52 13.52 -11.05
CA PHE A 143 -0.15 12.98 -9.86
C PHE A 143 -1.35 12.09 -10.17
N SER A 144 -1.84 12.05 -11.42
CA SER A 144 -3.01 11.24 -11.80
C SER A 144 -2.78 9.74 -11.59
N TRP A 145 -1.54 9.28 -11.55
CA TRP A 145 -1.19 7.89 -11.29
C TRP A 145 -1.66 7.36 -9.93
N ILE A 146 -1.99 8.24 -8.99
CA ILE A 146 -2.57 7.84 -7.69
C ILE A 146 -3.94 7.16 -7.87
N ILE A 147 -4.59 7.32 -9.04
CA ILE A 147 -5.85 6.66 -9.37
C ILE A 147 -5.73 5.12 -9.33
N LEU A 148 -4.52 4.58 -9.53
CA LEU A 148 -4.27 3.14 -9.38
C LEU A 148 -4.57 2.62 -7.97
N LEU A 149 -4.60 3.51 -6.96
CA LEU A 149 -4.93 3.17 -5.57
C LEU A 149 -6.35 3.59 -5.17
N SER A 150 -7.13 4.12 -6.11
CA SER A 150 -8.45 4.71 -5.84
C SER A 150 -9.46 3.71 -5.31
N VAL A 151 -9.42 2.44 -5.75
CA VAL A 151 -10.40 1.43 -5.33
C VAL A 151 -10.33 1.22 -3.81
N TYR A 152 -9.15 0.97 -3.26
CA TYR A 152 -8.99 0.82 -1.81
C TYR A 152 -9.21 2.13 -1.06
N GLY A 153 -8.80 3.27 -1.65
CA GLY A 153 -9.03 4.57 -1.08
C GLY A 153 -10.52 4.89 -0.93
N VAL A 154 -11.29 4.70 -1.99
CA VAL A 154 -12.74 4.96 -1.99
C VAL A 154 -13.47 4.02 -1.06
N ASP A 155 -13.18 2.72 -1.12
CA ASP A 155 -13.85 1.74 -0.27
C ASP A 155 -13.58 1.97 1.22
N SER A 156 -12.33 2.26 1.59
CA SER A 156 -11.97 2.61 2.96
C SER A 156 -12.68 3.88 3.44
N VAL A 157 -12.74 4.93 2.61
CA VAL A 157 -13.44 6.18 2.95
C VAL A 157 -14.94 5.92 3.13
N LEU A 158 -15.57 5.19 2.21
CA LEU A 158 -16.99 4.84 2.31
C LEU A 158 -17.29 4.02 3.58
N THR A 159 -16.44 3.06 3.92
CA THR A 159 -16.57 2.25 5.13
C THR A 159 -16.45 3.11 6.39
N ILE A 160 -15.48 4.02 6.44
CA ILE A 160 -15.32 4.95 7.57
C ILE A 160 -16.56 5.86 7.71
N ILE A 161 -17.04 6.44 6.61
CA ILE A 161 -18.25 7.28 6.62
C ILE A 161 -19.45 6.49 7.11
N HIS A 162 -19.64 5.27 6.61
CA HIS A 162 -20.74 4.41 7.02
C HIS A 162 -20.70 4.08 8.52
N ARG A 163 -19.53 3.74 9.06
CA ARG A 163 -19.36 3.48 10.51
C ARG A 163 -19.60 4.72 11.34
N LEU A 164 -19.14 5.90 10.90
CA LEU A 164 -19.44 7.18 11.55
C LEU A 164 -20.93 7.47 11.60
N MET A 165 -21.67 7.22 10.52
CA MET A 165 -23.12 7.39 10.46
C MET A 165 -23.86 6.44 11.41
N LEU A 166 -23.33 5.24 11.63
CA LEU A 166 -23.87 4.25 12.56
C LEU A 166 -23.38 4.44 14.01
N HIS A 167 -22.56 5.44 14.29
CA HIS A 167 -21.92 5.69 15.60
C HIS A 167 -21.09 4.49 16.10
N GLU A 168 -20.53 3.69 15.17
CA GLU A 168 -19.66 2.57 15.49
C GLU A 168 -18.20 3.01 15.68
N ASN A 169 -17.44 2.23 16.48
CA ASN A 169 -16.01 2.49 16.64
C ASN A 169 -15.24 2.25 15.32
N ILE A 170 -14.48 3.25 14.88
CA ILE A 170 -13.70 3.20 13.64
C ILE A 170 -12.48 2.27 13.75
N GLY A 171 -12.05 1.99 14.98
CA GLY A 171 -10.81 1.25 15.28
C GLY A 171 -10.99 -0.21 15.70
N LEU A 172 -12.16 -0.81 15.44
CA LEU A 172 -12.44 -2.22 15.70
C LEU A 172 -12.60 -2.99 14.38
#